data_c0188220bf434019cb7d7a255bf85fde
#
_entry.id   c0188220bf434019cb7d7a255bf85fde
#
_cell.length_a   1.000
_cell.length_b   1.000
_cell.length_c   1.000
_cell.angle_alpha   90.00
_cell.angle_beta   90.00
_cell.angle_gamma   90.00
#
_symmetry.space_group_name_H-M   'P 1'
#
loop_
_entity.id
_entity.type
_entity.pdbx_description
1 polymer ?
#
loop_
_entity_poly.entity_id
_entity_poly.type
_entity_poly.pdbx_seq_one_letter_code
_entity_poly.pdbx_strand_id
1 'polypeptide(L)'
;MDSSHTGSDNTSTLLRIFTPKFCFSIEGPIPDVNYLMNNKDVQIKITAKQDYTAQIYSPKERNLVSYTNTKDNYPLFFEQKDYDIIIERSNDEKMICKIENGGNEKHFFIDDSQRVKHTIPLDNIGDLDIVILLDDLEYLKLTIKVYSSKIDYQNYRELLEDINNEVYNLAFDFYKTTYFHGTRKDVGNSLTEFFTVINQIFDNLNQSIMVVLNIPHHLLKKDREVLKYYVSKKVDREGLKWINKHPQYMKNINEKIIFEKIYSVKSSLTYDTYENRLVKYIIKSIIKRLNLFKNTIERINNNKAIVDDNIENIKTNIEKMIHKLEQHLNYSFLKDVGDIYTMNSFSLVLNMAPGYKDVYKYYIMLLNGLMISEYSFKISIKDSATLYEYWCFIKLNSILREKYYLKQNIIKFDTKGLTVTLKKGESSLIKYRVSRISRSGDISLIYNERFNTPTTDQIPDIILSLHKPGSHDVKYVFDAKYKIDNSKDMPGPEEDDINTMHRYRDAIVDENGRIISGAFVLFPYSDEDKYKEHRFYKSIEQVKIGGLPFLPRSTELVRKLIDEIINNFFGSP
;
A
#
# COMPACT_ATOMS: atom_id res chain seq x y z
N MET A 1 38.18 -24.14 -29.50
CA MET A 1 37.52 -25.43 -29.19
C MET A 1 36.28 -25.11 -28.42
N ASP A 2 35.20 -25.21 -29.14
CA ASP A 2 33.85 -24.85 -28.66
C ASP A 2 33.41 -25.83 -27.56
N SER A 3 32.92 -25.28 -26.46
CA SER A 3 32.08 -26.02 -25.55
C SER A 3 30.72 -25.32 -25.45
N SER A 4 29.87 -25.70 -26.40
CA SER A 4 28.45 -25.41 -26.39
C SER A 4 27.79 -26.10 -25.18
N HIS A 5 27.43 -25.37 -24.16
CA HIS A 5 26.44 -25.81 -23.18
C HIS A 5 25.05 -25.62 -23.77
N THR A 6 24.56 -26.60 -24.50
CA THR A 6 23.15 -26.79 -24.81
C THR A 6 22.48 -27.51 -23.63
N GLY A 7 22.07 -26.76 -22.63
CA GLY A 7 21.00 -27.18 -21.74
C GLY A 7 19.70 -27.12 -22.55
N SER A 8 19.14 -28.27 -22.94
CA SER A 8 17.80 -28.37 -23.49
C SER A 8 16.82 -27.96 -22.39
N ASP A 9 16.42 -26.69 -22.33
CA ASP A 9 15.28 -26.26 -21.54
C ASP A 9 14.06 -27.07 -22.02
N ASN A 10 13.56 -27.95 -21.17
CA ASN A 10 12.33 -28.73 -21.41
C ASN A 10 11.17 -27.71 -21.42
N THR A 11 10.88 -27.13 -22.58
CA THR A 11 9.70 -26.28 -22.75
C THR A 11 8.46 -27.16 -22.91
N SER A 12 7.38 -26.79 -22.24
CA SER A 12 6.10 -27.47 -22.31
C SER A 12 4.96 -26.46 -22.39
N THR A 13 3.81 -26.90 -22.86
CA THR A 13 2.58 -26.08 -22.79
C THR A 13 2.14 -25.98 -21.32
N LEU A 14 2.11 -24.76 -20.80
CA LEU A 14 1.74 -24.47 -19.41
C LEU A 14 0.26 -24.13 -19.26
N LEU A 15 -0.31 -23.46 -20.26
CA LEU A 15 -1.71 -23.07 -20.32
C LEU A 15 -2.22 -23.20 -21.75
N ARG A 16 -3.44 -23.73 -21.93
CA ARG A 16 -4.13 -23.77 -23.21
C ARG A 16 -5.59 -23.40 -23.03
N ILE A 17 -6.09 -22.46 -23.85
CA ILE A 17 -7.46 -21.98 -23.82
C ILE A 17 -8.07 -22.17 -25.19
N PHE A 18 -9.17 -22.91 -25.25
CA PHE A 18 -9.94 -23.12 -26.49
C PHE A 18 -11.16 -22.21 -26.48
N THR A 19 -11.32 -21.44 -27.54
CA THR A 19 -12.50 -20.64 -27.82
C THR A 19 -13.09 -21.03 -29.17
N PRO A 20 -14.31 -20.64 -29.52
CA PRO A 20 -14.86 -20.89 -30.86
C PRO A 20 -14.08 -20.21 -32.00
N LYS A 21 -13.27 -19.18 -31.70
CA LYS A 21 -12.58 -18.33 -32.68
C LYS A 21 -11.10 -18.66 -32.85
N PHE A 22 -10.45 -19.10 -31.76
CA PHE A 22 -9.01 -19.39 -31.74
C PHE A 22 -8.64 -20.32 -30.57
N CYS A 23 -7.50 -20.97 -30.71
CA CYS A 23 -6.80 -21.63 -29.62
C CYS A 23 -5.64 -20.75 -29.15
N PHE A 24 -5.60 -20.44 -27.84
CA PHE A 24 -4.53 -19.66 -27.21
C PHE A 24 -3.71 -20.60 -26.33
N SER A 25 -2.39 -20.56 -26.44
CA SER A 25 -1.52 -21.33 -25.52
C SER A 25 -0.29 -20.54 -25.11
N ILE A 26 0.21 -20.85 -23.91
CA ILE A 26 1.48 -20.35 -23.40
C ILE A 26 2.40 -21.54 -23.18
N GLU A 27 3.56 -21.49 -23.81
CA GLU A 27 4.64 -22.49 -23.64
C GLU A 27 5.81 -21.86 -22.91
N GLY A 28 6.51 -22.65 -22.11
CA GLY A 28 7.68 -22.18 -21.37
C GLY A 28 8.35 -23.27 -20.56
N PRO A 29 9.39 -22.92 -19.78
CA PRO A 29 10.12 -23.88 -18.96
C PRO A 29 9.24 -24.44 -17.85
N ILE A 30 9.36 -25.75 -17.60
CA ILE A 30 8.66 -26.41 -16.50
C ILE A 30 9.34 -26.02 -15.18
N PRO A 31 8.61 -25.46 -14.21
CA PRO A 31 9.16 -25.10 -12.91
C PRO A 31 9.58 -26.33 -12.08
N ASP A 32 10.49 -26.13 -11.11
CA ASP A 32 10.88 -27.20 -10.18
C ASP A 32 9.68 -27.72 -9.38
N VAL A 33 9.45 -29.03 -9.44
CA VAL A 33 8.30 -29.70 -8.82
C VAL A 33 8.30 -29.53 -7.30
N ASN A 34 9.46 -29.51 -6.64
CA ASN A 34 9.55 -29.34 -5.18
C ASN A 34 9.11 -27.94 -4.74
N TYR A 35 9.44 -26.91 -5.52
CA TYR A 35 8.97 -25.55 -5.27
C TYR A 35 7.45 -25.44 -5.45
N LEU A 36 6.89 -26.12 -6.46
CA LEU A 36 5.47 -26.05 -6.80
C LEU A 36 4.57 -26.71 -5.75
N MET A 37 5.02 -27.80 -5.13
CA MET A 37 4.18 -28.61 -4.22
C MET A 37 3.77 -27.86 -2.94
N ASN A 38 4.54 -26.86 -2.52
CA ASN A 38 4.31 -26.13 -1.28
C ASN A 38 3.45 -24.86 -1.46
N ASN A 39 3.17 -24.47 -2.71
CA ASN A 39 2.55 -23.18 -3.01
C ASN A 39 1.31 -23.36 -3.88
N LYS A 40 0.12 -23.30 -3.26
CA LYS A 40 -1.17 -23.37 -3.97
C LYS A 40 -1.90 -22.04 -3.80
N ASP A 41 -2.13 -21.34 -4.91
CA ASP A 41 -2.91 -20.10 -4.94
C ASP A 41 -3.63 -19.97 -6.30
N VAL A 42 -4.71 -19.17 -6.35
CA VAL A 42 -5.37 -18.83 -7.62
C VAL A 42 -4.46 -17.87 -8.38
N GLN A 43 -3.93 -18.33 -9.51
CA GLN A 43 -2.85 -17.65 -10.22
C GLN A 43 -3.25 -17.20 -11.61
N ILE A 44 -4.39 -17.67 -12.09
CA ILE A 44 -4.87 -17.44 -13.43
C ILE A 44 -6.33 -17.02 -13.33
N LYS A 45 -6.67 -15.92 -13.98
CA LYS A 45 -8.04 -15.45 -14.11
C LYS A 45 -8.35 -15.30 -15.60
N ILE A 46 -9.37 -16.02 -16.06
CA ILE A 46 -9.80 -16.00 -17.45
C ILE A 46 -11.19 -15.37 -17.51
N THR A 47 -11.36 -14.38 -18.37
CA THR A 47 -12.64 -13.76 -18.71
C THR A 47 -12.77 -13.75 -20.22
N ALA A 48 -13.84 -14.33 -20.75
CA ALA A 48 -14.09 -14.39 -22.18
C ALA A 48 -15.52 -13.95 -22.50
N LYS A 49 -15.72 -13.41 -23.70
CA LYS A 49 -17.03 -12.97 -24.20
C LYS A 49 -17.95 -14.13 -24.58
N GLN A 50 -17.37 -15.29 -24.87
CA GLN A 50 -18.08 -16.53 -25.23
C GLN A 50 -17.57 -17.69 -24.40
N ASP A 51 -18.26 -18.83 -24.48
CA ASP A 51 -17.85 -20.05 -23.79
C ASP A 51 -16.43 -20.47 -24.20
N TYR A 52 -15.66 -20.90 -23.22
CA TYR A 52 -14.30 -21.37 -23.41
C TYR A 52 -14.04 -22.64 -22.57
N THR A 53 -13.05 -23.42 -22.98
CA THR A 53 -12.45 -24.46 -22.15
C THR A 53 -10.98 -24.17 -21.98
N ALA A 54 -10.45 -24.46 -20.80
CA ALA A 54 -9.04 -24.23 -20.52
C ALA A 54 -8.38 -25.45 -19.89
N GLN A 55 -7.11 -25.63 -20.19
CA GLN A 55 -6.23 -26.67 -19.64
C GLN A 55 -4.99 -26.02 -19.06
N ILE A 56 -4.55 -26.49 -17.92
CA ILE A 56 -3.37 -26.00 -17.21
C ILE A 56 -2.41 -27.16 -16.91
N TYR A 57 -1.11 -26.90 -16.94
CA TYR A 57 -0.10 -27.90 -16.60
C TYR A 57 -0.18 -28.28 -15.12
N SER A 58 -0.27 -29.58 -14.87
CA SER A 58 -0.20 -30.17 -13.53
C SER A 58 1.17 -30.79 -13.29
N PRO A 59 1.96 -30.26 -12.36
CA PRO A 59 3.26 -30.87 -12.01
C PRO A 59 3.15 -32.28 -11.45
N LYS A 60 2.02 -32.63 -10.82
CA LYS A 60 1.74 -33.97 -10.30
C LYS A 60 1.54 -35.00 -11.42
N GLU A 61 0.75 -34.61 -12.41
CA GLU A 61 0.38 -35.47 -13.52
C GLU A 61 1.38 -35.38 -14.69
N ARG A 62 2.27 -34.38 -14.63
CA ARG A 62 3.22 -34.00 -15.70
C ARG A 62 2.55 -33.85 -17.06
N ASN A 63 1.30 -33.36 -17.05
CA ASN A 63 0.48 -33.19 -18.24
C ASN A 63 -0.52 -32.04 -18.05
N LEU A 64 -1.20 -31.65 -19.13
CA LEU A 64 -2.29 -30.69 -19.09
C LEU A 64 -3.54 -31.33 -18.48
N VAL A 65 -4.14 -30.66 -17.50
CA VAL A 65 -5.41 -31.04 -16.87
C VAL A 65 -6.46 -29.97 -17.10
N SER A 66 -7.72 -30.32 -17.03
CA SER A 66 -8.80 -29.33 -17.14
C SER A 66 -8.65 -28.23 -16.08
N TYR A 67 -8.67 -26.98 -16.51
CA TYR A 67 -8.63 -25.83 -15.63
C TYR A 67 -9.97 -25.70 -14.90
N THR A 68 -9.90 -25.68 -13.58
CA THR A 68 -11.03 -25.32 -12.73
C THR A 68 -10.64 -24.08 -11.93
N ASN A 69 -11.56 -23.13 -11.81
CA ASN A 69 -11.32 -21.87 -11.09
C ASN A 69 -11.25 -22.08 -9.56
N THR A 70 -10.55 -23.14 -9.14
CA THR A 70 -10.35 -23.53 -7.74
C THR A 70 -8.97 -23.12 -7.28
N LYS A 71 -8.81 -22.90 -5.96
CA LYS A 71 -7.56 -22.47 -5.29
C LYS A 71 -6.38 -23.45 -5.36
N ASP A 72 -6.46 -24.47 -6.21
CA ASP A 72 -5.47 -25.57 -6.23
C ASP A 72 -4.47 -25.52 -7.40
N ASN A 73 -4.33 -24.37 -8.05
CA ASN A 73 -3.38 -24.20 -9.14
C ASN A 73 -1.96 -23.92 -8.62
N TYR A 74 -0.95 -24.36 -9.35
CA TYR A 74 0.46 -24.18 -9.01
C TYR A 74 1.04 -22.92 -9.67
N PRO A 75 2.10 -22.28 -9.09
CA PRO A 75 2.81 -21.17 -9.73
C PRO A 75 3.58 -21.68 -10.95
N LEU A 76 3.18 -21.28 -12.15
CA LEU A 76 3.76 -21.75 -13.41
C LEU A 76 4.61 -20.71 -14.10
N PHE A 77 4.43 -19.42 -13.78
CA PHE A 77 5.09 -18.33 -14.47
C PHE A 77 6.07 -17.61 -13.54
N PHE A 78 7.33 -17.52 -13.97
CA PHE A 78 8.42 -16.95 -13.18
C PHE A 78 9.16 -15.86 -13.93
N GLU A 79 9.68 -14.89 -13.18
CA GLU A 79 10.53 -13.84 -13.72
C GLU A 79 11.83 -14.39 -14.32
N GLN A 80 12.45 -13.59 -15.18
CA GLN A 80 13.72 -13.92 -15.85
C GLN A 80 13.66 -15.20 -16.68
N LYS A 81 12.48 -15.50 -17.22
CA LYS A 81 12.23 -16.60 -18.13
C LYS A 81 11.48 -16.11 -19.35
N ASP A 82 11.73 -16.75 -20.49
CA ASP A 82 11.01 -16.48 -21.72
C ASP A 82 9.84 -17.45 -21.87
N TYR A 83 8.71 -16.89 -22.30
CA TYR A 83 7.49 -17.65 -22.57
C TYR A 83 6.99 -17.34 -23.97
N ASP A 84 6.50 -18.36 -24.64
CA ASP A 84 5.95 -18.26 -25.98
C ASP A 84 4.43 -18.21 -25.91
N ILE A 85 3.86 -17.12 -26.36
CA ILE A 85 2.42 -17.02 -26.65
C ILE A 85 2.19 -17.54 -28.06
N ILE A 86 1.32 -18.54 -28.18
CA ILE A 86 0.93 -19.13 -29.44
C ILE A 86 -0.58 -18.98 -29.62
N ILE A 87 -0.98 -18.41 -30.75
CA ILE A 87 -2.39 -18.23 -31.11
C ILE A 87 -2.63 -18.92 -32.44
N GLU A 88 -3.56 -19.88 -32.45
CA GLU A 88 -3.99 -20.62 -33.63
C GLU A 88 -5.42 -20.20 -33.98
N ARG A 89 -5.59 -19.60 -35.15
CA ARG A 89 -6.86 -19.01 -35.60
C ARG A 89 -7.75 -20.02 -36.28
N SER A 90 -9.05 -19.85 -36.08
CA SER A 90 -10.08 -20.60 -36.82
C SER A 90 -10.75 -19.77 -37.91
N ASN A 91 -10.60 -18.44 -37.90
CA ASN A 91 -11.28 -17.48 -38.79
C ASN A 91 -10.35 -16.31 -39.19
N ASP A 92 -10.70 -15.57 -40.25
CA ASP A 92 -9.94 -14.43 -40.82
C ASP A 92 -10.28 -13.08 -40.14
N GLU A 93 -10.82 -13.02 -38.94
CA GLU A 93 -11.12 -11.78 -38.23
C GLU A 93 -9.85 -11.05 -37.81
N LYS A 94 -9.85 -9.71 -37.85
CA LYS A 94 -8.73 -8.89 -37.37
C LYS A 94 -8.52 -9.12 -35.88
N MET A 95 -7.32 -9.56 -35.51
CA MET A 95 -6.97 -9.91 -34.14
C MET A 95 -5.75 -9.12 -33.65
N ILE A 96 -5.85 -8.60 -32.43
CA ILE A 96 -4.76 -7.89 -31.76
C ILE A 96 -4.56 -8.52 -30.39
N CYS A 97 -3.33 -8.86 -30.06
CA CYS A 97 -2.95 -9.28 -28.72
C CYS A 97 -2.26 -8.10 -28.02
N LYS A 98 -2.80 -7.71 -26.87
CA LYS A 98 -2.23 -6.70 -25.98
C LYS A 98 -1.69 -7.37 -24.73
N ILE A 99 -0.49 -6.97 -24.32
CA ILE A 99 0.16 -7.46 -23.12
C ILE A 99 0.45 -6.26 -22.23
N GLU A 100 -0.09 -6.24 -21.04
CA GLU A 100 0.14 -5.19 -20.05
C GLU A 100 0.81 -5.79 -18.80
N ASN A 101 2.03 -5.32 -18.51
CA ASN A 101 2.76 -5.68 -17.31
C ASN A 101 3.25 -4.42 -16.60
N GLY A 102 2.70 -4.13 -15.42
CA GLY A 102 3.17 -3.03 -14.57
C GLY A 102 3.12 -1.64 -15.22
N GLY A 103 2.20 -1.40 -16.19
CA GLY A 103 2.03 -0.12 -16.88
C GLY A 103 2.82 0.01 -18.18
N ASN A 104 3.53 -1.02 -18.60
CA ASN A 104 4.08 -1.13 -19.96
C ASN A 104 3.12 -1.94 -20.81
N GLU A 105 2.52 -1.30 -21.82
CA GLU A 105 1.66 -1.95 -22.79
C GLU A 105 2.48 -2.28 -24.03
N LYS A 106 2.49 -3.56 -24.43
CA LYS A 106 2.99 -4.02 -25.72
C LYS A 106 1.80 -4.62 -26.47
N HIS A 107 1.72 -4.37 -27.75
CA HIS A 107 0.71 -4.98 -28.60
C HIS A 107 1.36 -5.52 -29.87
N PHE A 108 0.83 -6.62 -30.38
CA PHE A 108 1.20 -7.16 -31.67
C PHE A 108 -0.06 -7.55 -32.45
N PHE A 109 0.00 -7.31 -33.75
CA PHE A 109 -1.05 -7.68 -34.67
C PHE A 109 -0.86 -9.16 -35.04
N ILE A 110 -1.97 -9.87 -35.08
CA ILE A 110 -2.01 -11.22 -35.61
C ILE A 110 -2.45 -11.09 -37.06
N ASP A 111 -1.46 -11.16 -37.94
CA ASP A 111 -1.66 -11.08 -39.39
C ASP A 111 -2.33 -12.35 -39.95
N ASP A 112 -2.45 -12.48 -41.28
CA ASP A 112 -3.20 -13.54 -41.95
C ASP A 112 -2.63 -14.96 -41.75
N SER A 113 -1.61 -15.15 -40.95
CA SER A 113 -1.07 -16.47 -40.63
C SER A 113 -2.02 -17.27 -39.70
N GLN A 114 -2.28 -18.53 -40.02
CA GLN A 114 -3.13 -19.40 -39.18
C GLN A 114 -2.54 -19.64 -37.78
N ARG A 115 -1.24 -19.47 -37.59
CA ARG A 115 -0.53 -19.66 -36.32
C ARG A 115 0.50 -18.56 -36.12
N VAL A 116 0.37 -17.83 -35.03
CA VAL A 116 1.33 -16.79 -34.62
C VAL A 116 1.99 -17.22 -33.32
N LYS A 117 3.31 -17.08 -33.26
CA LYS A 117 4.12 -17.31 -32.07
C LYS A 117 4.86 -16.02 -31.73
N HIS A 118 4.73 -15.58 -30.48
CA HIS A 118 5.42 -14.40 -29.97
C HIS A 118 6.08 -14.71 -28.61
N THR A 119 7.39 -14.52 -28.53
CA THR A 119 8.14 -14.73 -27.28
C THR A 119 8.10 -13.48 -26.43
N ILE A 120 7.71 -13.63 -25.16
CA ILE A 120 7.66 -12.58 -24.16
C ILE A 120 8.66 -12.90 -23.04
N PRO A 121 9.65 -12.03 -22.78
CA PRO A 121 10.44 -12.08 -21.58
C PRO A 121 9.60 -11.60 -20.40
N LEU A 122 9.51 -12.37 -19.33
CA LEU A 122 8.88 -11.95 -18.09
C LEU A 122 9.94 -11.37 -17.16
N ASP A 123 10.14 -10.05 -17.26
CA ASP A 123 11.15 -9.35 -16.46
C ASP A 123 10.61 -8.86 -15.11
N ASN A 124 9.29 -8.85 -14.94
CA ASN A 124 8.62 -8.26 -13.77
C ASN A 124 7.77 -9.29 -13.02
N ILE A 125 7.78 -9.21 -11.69
CA ILE A 125 6.88 -9.95 -10.81
C ILE A 125 5.52 -9.23 -10.74
N GLY A 126 4.44 -9.98 -10.49
CA GLY A 126 3.09 -9.44 -10.31
C GLY A 126 2.13 -9.90 -11.38
N ASP A 127 1.05 -9.17 -11.57
CA ASP A 127 0.02 -9.56 -12.52
C ASP A 127 0.40 -9.14 -13.95
N LEU A 128 0.28 -10.08 -14.87
CA LEU A 128 0.42 -9.89 -16.31
C LEU A 128 -0.96 -10.05 -16.95
N ASP A 129 -1.46 -8.97 -17.54
CA ASP A 129 -2.70 -8.98 -18.30
C ASP A 129 -2.42 -9.21 -19.78
N ILE A 130 -3.04 -10.22 -20.36
CA ILE A 130 -3.03 -10.51 -21.80
C ILE A 130 -4.47 -10.36 -22.29
N VAL A 131 -4.68 -9.42 -23.22
CA VAL A 131 -6.00 -9.12 -23.76
C VAL A 131 -6.01 -9.40 -25.25
N ILE A 132 -6.92 -10.23 -25.70
CA ILE A 132 -7.15 -10.48 -27.14
C ILE A 132 -8.37 -9.71 -27.58
N LEU A 133 -8.15 -8.83 -28.55
CA LEU A 133 -9.18 -8.05 -29.21
C LEU A 133 -9.53 -8.70 -30.54
N LEU A 134 -10.82 -8.82 -30.85
CA LEU A 134 -11.36 -9.14 -32.16
C LEU A 134 -12.15 -7.92 -32.65
N ASP A 135 -11.81 -7.41 -33.83
CA ASP A 135 -12.41 -6.21 -34.41
C ASP A 135 -12.44 -5.03 -33.41
N ASP A 136 -11.30 -4.81 -32.72
CA ASP A 136 -11.09 -3.78 -31.69
C ASP A 136 -11.95 -3.93 -30.42
N LEU A 137 -12.67 -5.05 -30.25
CA LEU A 137 -13.45 -5.37 -29.04
C LEU A 137 -12.76 -6.46 -28.19
N GLU A 138 -12.75 -6.29 -26.89
CA GLU A 138 -12.21 -7.29 -25.97
C GLU A 138 -13.00 -8.60 -26.07
N TYR A 139 -12.30 -9.68 -26.42
CA TYR A 139 -12.89 -11.02 -26.56
C TYR A 139 -12.41 -11.96 -25.46
N LEU A 140 -11.13 -11.93 -25.11
CA LEU A 140 -10.51 -12.72 -24.06
C LEU A 140 -9.58 -11.83 -23.23
N LYS A 141 -9.76 -11.85 -21.92
CA LYS A 141 -8.80 -11.28 -20.97
C LYS A 141 -8.27 -12.39 -20.07
N LEU A 142 -6.97 -12.54 -20.05
CA LEU A 142 -6.23 -13.48 -19.22
C LEU A 142 -5.31 -12.69 -18.29
N THR A 143 -5.49 -12.88 -16.98
CA THR A 143 -4.55 -12.38 -15.97
C THR A 143 -3.79 -13.56 -15.38
N ILE A 144 -2.47 -13.55 -15.51
CA ILE A 144 -1.57 -14.54 -14.91
C ILE A 144 -0.67 -13.86 -13.90
N LYS A 145 -0.31 -14.57 -12.84
CA LYS A 145 0.61 -14.08 -11.83
C LYS A 145 2.01 -14.59 -12.10
N VAL A 146 2.97 -13.67 -12.19
CA VAL A 146 4.40 -13.95 -12.36
C VAL A 146 5.06 -13.94 -11.00
N TYR A 147 5.82 -14.97 -10.68
CA TYR A 147 6.47 -15.18 -9.39
C TYR A 147 7.97 -14.93 -9.44
N SER A 148 8.55 -14.70 -8.26
CA SER A 148 10.00 -14.64 -8.12
C SER A 148 10.63 -16.02 -8.35
N SER A 149 11.75 -16.04 -9.05
CA SER A 149 12.58 -17.23 -9.20
C SER A 149 13.58 -17.43 -8.06
N LYS A 150 13.80 -16.43 -7.21
CA LYS A 150 14.86 -16.38 -6.18
C LYS A 150 14.35 -16.33 -4.75
N ILE A 151 13.14 -15.83 -4.54
CA ILE A 151 12.48 -15.76 -3.24
C ILE A 151 11.30 -16.71 -3.27
N ASP A 152 11.16 -17.60 -2.27
CA ASP A 152 9.97 -18.42 -2.16
C ASP A 152 8.70 -17.59 -1.99
N TYR A 153 7.56 -18.15 -2.39
CA TYR A 153 6.28 -17.43 -2.43
C TYR A 153 5.90 -16.84 -1.07
N GLN A 154 6.23 -17.50 0.02
CA GLN A 154 5.84 -17.05 1.35
C GLN A 154 6.69 -15.86 1.79
N ASN A 155 8.00 -15.89 1.57
CA ASN A 155 8.88 -14.74 1.81
C ASN A 155 8.53 -13.57 0.88
N TYR A 156 8.18 -13.83 -0.39
CA TYR A 156 7.73 -12.79 -1.31
C TYR A 156 6.44 -12.11 -0.85
N ARG A 157 5.45 -12.90 -0.41
CA ARG A 157 4.19 -12.37 0.13
C ARG A 157 4.42 -11.54 1.38
N GLU A 158 5.22 -12.03 2.32
CA GLU A 158 5.56 -11.31 3.54
C GLU A 158 6.37 -10.03 3.24
N LEU A 159 7.24 -10.06 2.22
CA LEU A 159 7.96 -8.88 1.75
C LEU A 159 7.00 -7.78 1.26
N LEU A 160 5.99 -8.15 0.47
CA LEU A 160 4.96 -7.21 0.05
C LEU A 160 4.12 -6.70 1.23
N GLU A 161 3.77 -7.58 2.18
CA GLU A 161 3.04 -7.21 3.39
C GLU A 161 3.86 -6.26 4.28
N ASP A 162 5.15 -6.52 4.46
CA ASP A 162 6.07 -5.64 5.18
C ASP A 162 6.16 -4.24 4.54
N ILE A 163 6.34 -4.20 3.21
CA ILE A 163 6.37 -2.93 2.46
C ILE A 163 5.05 -2.19 2.65
N ASN A 164 3.92 -2.86 2.48
CA ASN A 164 2.60 -2.24 2.61
C ASN A 164 2.37 -1.68 4.01
N ASN A 165 2.68 -2.45 5.04
CA ASN A 165 2.50 -2.04 6.44
C ASN A 165 3.37 -0.84 6.79
N GLU A 166 4.63 -0.84 6.40
CA GLU A 166 5.56 0.23 6.77
C GLU A 166 5.33 1.49 5.94
N VAL A 167 5.04 1.37 4.65
CA VAL A 167 4.64 2.52 3.83
C VAL A 167 3.33 3.11 4.34
N TYR A 168 2.39 2.27 4.79
CA TYR A 168 1.18 2.73 5.43
C TYR A 168 1.48 3.55 6.70
N ASN A 169 2.37 3.06 7.56
CA ASN A 169 2.80 3.77 8.76
C ASN A 169 3.49 5.10 8.43
N LEU A 170 4.33 5.12 7.40
CA LEU A 170 5.02 6.31 6.92
C LEU A 170 4.05 7.32 6.29
N ALA A 171 3.07 6.85 5.51
CA ALA A 171 2.00 7.67 4.96
C ALA A 171 1.13 8.26 6.08
N PHE A 172 0.84 7.50 7.12
CA PHE A 172 0.09 7.97 8.28
C PHE A 172 0.80 9.11 9.01
N ASP A 173 2.10 9.00 9.23
CA ASP A 173 2.89 10.05 9.87
C ASP A 173 2.99 11.32 8.99
N PHE A 174 3.00 11.15 7.67
CA PHE A 174 2.96 12.27 6.72
C PHE A 174 1.59 12.97 6.73
N TYR A 175 0.48 12.23 6.75
CA TYR A 175 -0.87 12.82 6.81
C TYR A 175 -1.13 13.59 8.09
N LYS A 176 -0.47 13.28 9.19
CA LYS A 176 -0.51 14.11 10.40
C LYS A 176 0.00 15.54 10.17
N THR A 177 0.84 15.74 9.16
CA THR A 177 1.53 17.01 8.91
C THR A 177 1.05 17.79 7.69
N THR A 178 0.26 17.21 6.78
CA THR A 178 -0.08 17.85 5.48
C THR A 178 -1.56 17.72 5.12
N TYR A 179 -2.12 18.78 4.53
CA TYR A 179 -3.50 18.83 4.02
C TYR A 179 -3.62 18.23 2.63
N PHE A 180 -4.59 17.36 2.38
CA PHE A 180 -4.82 16.79 1.06
C PHE A 180 -6.28 16.97 0.58
N HIS A 181 -6.42 17.40 -0.67
CA HIS A 181 -7.69 17.36 -1.41
C HIS A 181 -7.73 16.08 -2.26
N GLY A 182 -8.58 15.13 -1.88
CA GLY A 182 -8.72 13.87 -2.61
C GLY A 182 -9.82 13.95 -3.68
N THR A 183 -9.51 13.53 -4.90
CA THR A 183 -10.50 13.24 -5.95
C THR A 183 -10.94 11.78 -5.89
N ARG A 184 -12.26 11.57 -6.01
CA ARG A 184 -12.94 10.29 -5.91
C ARG A 184 -12.69 9.43 -7.16
N LYS A 185 -12.20 8.20 -6.98
CA LYS A 185 -12.39 7.11 -7.94
C LYS A 185 -12.98 5.91 -7.21
N ASP A 186 -14.13 5.44 -7.69
CA ASP A 186 -14.82 4.26 -7.18
C ASP A 186 -14.04 3.01 -7.58
N VAL A 187 -13.28 2.44 -6.65
CA VAL A 187 -12.69 1.11 -6.79
C VAL A 187 -13.04 0.31 -5.55
N GLY A 188 -13.61 -0.87 -5.76
CA GLY A 188 -14.07 -1.75 -4.69
C GLY A 188 -12.91 -2.33 -3.89
N ASN A 189 -12.91 -2.04 -2.63
CA ASN A 189 -11.84 -2.30 -1.69
C ASN A 189 -11.98 -3.66 -0.99
N SER A 190 -10.87 -4.36 -0.77
CA SER A 190 -10.82 -5.53 0.09
C SER A 190 -11.26 -5.15 1.52
N LEU A 191 -12.23 -5.89 2.07
CA LEU A 191 -12.74 -5.65 3.43
C LEU A 191 -11.64 -5.84 4.50
N THR A 192 -10.64 -6.66 4.20
CA THR A 192 -9.49 -6.94 5.07
C THR A 192 -8.60 -5.72 5.22
N GLU A 193 -8.34 -5.01 4.12
CA GLU A 193 -7.56 -3.77 4.12
C GLU A 193 -8.27 -2.67 4.88
N PHE A 194 -9.57 -2.49 4.62
CA PHE A 194 -10.39 -1.55 5.38
C PHE A 194 -10.30 -1.81 6.89
N PHE A 195 -10.37 -3.09 7.31
CA PHE A 195 -10.27 -3.42 8.73
C PHE A 195 -8.88 -3.11 9.30
N THR A 196 -7.82 -3.39 8.55
CA THR A 196 -6.44 -3.07 8.96
C THR A 196 -6.28 -1.57 9.19
N VAL A 197 -6.79 -0.75 8.27
CA VAL A 197 -6.76 0.71 8.38
C VAL A 197 -7.57 1.20 9.56
N ILE A 198 -8.84 0.79 9.65
CA ILE A 198 -9.73 1.29 10.72
C ILE A 198 -9.23 0.89 12.10
N ASN A 199 -8.66 -0.30 12.25
CA ASN A 199 -8.12 -0.77 13.53
C ASN A 199 -6.98 0.12 14.04
N GLN A 200 -6.15 0.66 13.16
CA GLN A 200 -5.06 1.57 13.53
C GLN A 200 -5.51 2.99 13.82
N ILE A 201 -6.53 3.49 13.12
CA ILE A 201 -6.95 4.90 13.25
C ILE A 201 -8.17 5.09 14.15
N PHE A 202 -8.82 4.01 14.59
CA PHE A 202 -10.13 4.07 15.24
C PHE A 202 -10.16 4.99 16.47
N ASP A 203 -9.20 4.89 17.36
CA ASP A 203 -9.18 5.71 18.58
C ASP A 203 -9.02 7.20 18.26
N ASN A 204 -8.18 7.54 17.29
CA ASN A 204 -8.01 8.93 16.85
C ASN A 204 -9.27 9.45 16.13
N LEU A 205 -9.89 8.63 15.28
CA LEU A 205 -11.16 8.95 14.63
C LEU A 205 -12.26 9.16 15.66
N ASN A 206 -12.37 8.28 16.65
CA ASN A 206 -13.34 8.36 17.74
C ASN A 206 -13.16 9.66 18.56
N GLN A 207 -11.92 10.01 18.91
CA GLN A 207 -11.63 11.28 19.58
C GLN A 207 -12.04 12.49 18.72
N SER A 208 -11.75 12.45 17.42
CA SER A 208 -12.13 13.54 16.51
C SER A 208 -13.66 13.69 16.39
N ILE A 209 -14.39 12.58 16.37
CA ILE A 209 -15.86 12.60 16.42
C ILE A 209 -16.34 13.23 17.73
N MET A 210 -15.75 12.88 18.88
CA MET A 210 -16.10 13.49 20.16
C MET A 210 -15.86 15.01 20.17
N VAL A 211 -14.80 15.51 19.54
CA VAL A 211 -14.58 16.97 19.38
C VAL A 211 -15.71 17.60 18.57
N VAL A 212 -16.15 16.99 17.47
CA VAL A 212 -17.30 17.45 16.69
C VAL A 212 -18.57 17.46 17.52
N LEU A 213 -18.81 16.43 18.33
CA LEU A 213 -20.01 16.33 19.19
C LEU A 213 -20.04 17.40 20.27
N ASN A 214 -18.88 17.78 20.80
CA ASN A 214 -18.77 18.81 21.85
C ASN A 214 -18.86 20.24 21.28
N ILE A 215 -18.40 20.48 20.06
CA ILE A 215 -18.39 21.79 19.41
C ILE A 215 -19.01 21.67 18.00
N PRO A 216 -20.32 21.42 17.91
CA PRO A 216 -20.95 21.19 16.62
C PRO A 216 -21.09 22.47 15.81
N HIS A 217 -20.82 22.36 14.51
CA HIS A 217 -21.08 23.44 13.56
C HIS A 217 -22.58 23.69 13.47
N HIS A 218 -22.96 24.94 13.50
CA HIS A 218 -24.36 25.37 13.46
C HIS A 218 -24.55 26.59 12.55
N LEU A 219 -25.76 26.71 12.04
CA LEU A 219 -26.17 27.85 11.22
C LEU A 219 -27.40 28.48 11.84
N LEU A 220 -27.60 29.76 11.53
CA LEU A 220 -28.83 30.48 11.85
C LEU A 220 -29.86 30.23 10.75
N LYS A 221 -30.84 29.37 11.01
CA LYS A 221 -31.99 29.20 10.14
C LYS A 221 -32.96 30.36 10.36
N LYS A 222 -33.36 31.00 9.29
CA LYS A 222 -34.30 32.10 9.29
C LYS A 222 -35.62 31.59 8.72
N ASP A 223 -36.54 31.27 9.62
CA ASP A 223 -37.90 30.88 9.25
C ASP A 223 -38.85 32.09 9.47
N ARG A 224 -39.89 32.19 8.65
CA ARG A 224 -40.93 33.23 8.82
C ARG A 224 -42.13 32.61 9.50
N GLU A 225 -42.52 33.17 10.62
CA GLU A 225 -43.71 32.76 11.35
C GLU A 225 -44.46 33.95 11.94
N VAL A 226 -45.69 33.71 12.35
CA VAL A 226 -46.49 34.73 13.05
C VAL A 226 -46.05 34.75 14.52
N LEU A 227 -45.35 35.82 14.90
CA LEU A 227 -44.83 36.02 16.24
C LEU A 227 -45.63 37.08 16.98
N LYS A 228 -45.61 36.99 18.32
CA LYS A 228 -46.04 38.14 19.12
C LYS A 228 -45.08 39.30 18.86
N TYR A 229 -45.63 40.53 18.74
CA TYR A 229 -44.84 41.69 18.30
C TYR A 229 -43.61 41.97 19.16
N TYR A 230 -43.69 41.77 20.47
CA TYR A 230 -42.56 41.99 21.39
C TYR A 230 -41.44 40.96 21.25
N VAL A 231 -41.68 39.83 20.57
CA VAL A 231 -40.67 38.81 20.26
C VAL A 231 -39.97 39.11 18.93
N SER A 232 -40.63 39.91 18.06
CA SER A 232 -40.09 40.31 16.78
C SER A 232 -39.00 41.35 16.94
N LYS A 233 -37.75 41.02 16.66
CA LYS A 233 -36.61 41.94 16.75
C LYS A 233 -36.58 42.96 15.62
N LYS A 234 -37.23 42.71 14.49
CA LYS A 234 -37.20 43.56 13.31
C LYS A 234 -38.45 43.35 12.45
N VAL A 235 -39.16 44.43 12.15
CA VAL A 235 -40.29 44.42 11.23
C VAL A 235 -39.79 44.75 9.84
N ASP A 236 -39.98 43.84 8.89
CA ASP A 236 -39.60 44.05 7.50
C ASP A 236 -40.81 44.36 6.61
N ARG A 237 -40.55 44.65 5.33
CA ARG A 237 -41.57 45.03 4.36
C ARG A 237 -42.69 44.01 4.20
N GLU A 238 -42.39 42.73 4.36
CA GLU A 238 -43.38 41.66 4.25
C GLU A 238 -44.22 41.52 5.51
N GLY A 239 -43.63 41.73 6.67
CA GLY A 239 -44.35 41.80 7.94
C GLY A 239 -45.40 42.94 7.92
N LEU A 240 -45.02 44.12 7.38
CA LEU A 240 -45.95 45.23 7.20
C LEU A 240 -47.07 44.91 6.19
N LYS A 241 -46.77 44.24 5.08
CA LYS A 241 -47.79 43.80 4.14
C LYS A 241 -48.73 42.76 4.74
N TRP A 242 -48.20 41.86 5.58
CA TRP A 242 -49.01 40.86 6.25
C TRP A 242 -49.98 41.51 7.25
N ILE A 243 -49.50 42.43 8.09
CA ILE A 243 -50.32 43.06 9.10
C ILE A 243 -51.46 43.89 8.48
N ASN A 244 -51.21 44.55 7.33
CA ASN A 244 -52.23 45.28 6.59
C ASN A 244 -53.36 44.36 6.06
N LYS A 245 -53.07 43.08 5.84
CA LYS A 245 -54.05 42.05 5.46
C LYS A 245 -54.77 41.42 6.67
N HIS A 246 -54.26 41.66 7.88
CA HIS A 246 -54.76 41.07 9.12
C HIS A 246 -55.01 42.12 10.19
N PRO A 247 -55.92 43.08 9.95
CA PRO A 247 -56.20 44.24 10.85
C PRO A 247 -56.66 43.79 12.24
N GLN A 248 -57.16 42.57 12.41
CA GLN A 248 -57.56 42.02 13.71
C GLN A 248 -56.41 41.92 14.73
N TYR A 249 -55.16 41.97 14.28
CA TYR A 249 -53.98 42.02 15.16
C TYR A 249 -53.43 43.40 15.39
N MET A 250 -54.11 44.44 14.87
CA MET A 250 -53.83 45.89 15.18
C MET A 250 -54.75 46.32 16.27
N LYS A 251 -54.20 46.93 17.31
CA LYS A 251 -54.98 47.64 18.37
C LYS A 251 -54.55 49.06 18.43
N ASN A 252 -55.52 49.94 18.46
CA ASN A 252 -55.28 51.40 18.70
C ASN A 252 -55.44 51.67 20.21
N ILE A 253 -54.34 51.97 20.88
CA ILE A 253 -54.31 52.27 22.30
C ILE A 253 -53.64 53.65 22.45
N ASN A 254 -54.40 54.68 22.96
CA ASN A 254 -53.90 56.03 23.15
C ASN A 254 -53.25 56.61 21.87
N GLU A 255 -53.99 56.57 20.76
CA GLU A 255 -53.56 57.07 19.43
C GLU A 255 -52.31 56.40 18.85
N LYS A 256 -51.82 55.33 19.48
CA LYS A 256 -50.71 54.53 18.95
C LYS A 256 -51.20 53.16 18.45
N ILE A 257 -50.83 52.85 17.22
CA ILE A 257 -51.09 51.52 16.65
C ILE A 257 -50.11 50.53 17.27
N ILE A 258 -50.62 49.55 18.02
CA ILE A 258 -49.82 48.47 18.62
C ILE A 258 -50.21 47.19 17.90
N PHE A 259 -49.18 46.47 17.49
CA PHE A 259 -49.34 45.12 16.88
C PHE A 259 -49.36 44.06 17.96
N GLU A 260 -50.35 43.18 17.94
CA GLU A 260 -50.36 42.01 18.84
C GLU A 260 -49.51 40.88 18.30
N LYS A 261 -49.65 40.60 17.00
CA LYS A 261 -48.88 39.59 16.27
C LYS A 261 -48.39 40.19 14.96
N ILE A 262 -47.29 39.69 14.46
CA ILE A 262 -46.72 40.06 13.17
C ILE A 262 -46.03 38.90 12.50
N TYR A 263 -46.10 38.84 11.17
CA TYR A 263 -45.33 37.90 10.37
C TYR A 263 -43.89 38.38 10.25
N SER A 264 -42.97 37.69 10.91
CA SER A 264 -41.60 38.17 11.02
C SER A 264 -40.60 36.99 10.96
N VAL A 265 -39.35 37.34 10.74
CA VAL A 265 -38.26 36.38 10.69
C VAL A 265 -37.89 35.97 12.11
N LYS A 266 -38.03 34.68 12.39
CA LYS A 266 -37.49 34.04 13.59
C LYS A 266 -36.18 33.36 13.22
N SER A 267 -35.11 33.71 13.89
CA SER A 267 -33.83 33.06 13.76
C SER A 267 -33.71 31.95 14.80
N SER A 268 -33.53 30.73 14.38
CA SER A 268 -33.26 29.59 15.23
C SER A 268 -31.93 28.95 14.88
N LEU A 269 -31.24 28.41 15.88
CA LEU A 269 -30.03 27.64 15.64
C LEU A 269 -30.41 26.30 15.06
N THR A 270 -29.72 25.89 14.00
CA THR A 270 -29.85 24.55 13.45
C THR A 270 -28.49 23.88 13.36
N TYR A 271 -28.43 22.63 13.77
CA TYR A 271 -27.29 21.74 13.60
C TYR A 271 -27.37 20.90 12.33
N ASP A 272 -28.49 20.98 11.59
CA ASP A 272 -28.68 20.31 10.32
C ASP A 272 -27.94 21.04 9.20
N THR A 273 -26.61 20.94 9.23
CA THR A 273 -25.68 21.55 8.27
C THR A 273 -25.08 20.47 7.36
N TYR A 274 -24.52 20.86 6.23
CA TYR A 274 -23.86 19.96 5.31
C TYR A 274 -22.75 19.15 5.99
N GLU A 275 -21.94 19.80 6.81
CA GLU A 275 -20.80 19.21 7.52
C GLU A 275 -21.26 18.15 8.52
N ASN A 276 -22.31 18.42 9.27
CA ASN A 276 -22.87 17.46 10.22
C ASN A 276 -23.53 16.27 9.51
N ARG A 277 -24.22 16.51 8.39
CA ARG A 277 -24.75 15.45 7.52
C ARG A 277 -23.63 14.56 6.99
N LEU A 278 -22.49 15.17 6.60
CA LEU A 278 -21.33 14.41 6.13
C LEU A 278 -20.70 13.56 7.24
N VAL A 279 -20.53 14.12 8.46
CA VAL A 279 -20.05 13.35 9.61
C VAL A 279 -20.97 12.16 9.90
N LYS A 280 -22.28 12.35 9.92
CA LYS A 280 -23.28 11.29 10.07
C LYS A 280 -23.14 10.21 8.98
N TYR A 281 -22.99 10.62 7.73
CA TYR A 281 -22.79 9.73 6.60
C TYR A 281 -21.49 8.91 6.73
N ILE A 282 -20.39 9.56 7.15
CA ILE A 282 -19.10 8.89 7.37
C ILE A 282 -19.25 7.79 8.42
N ILE A 283 -19.85 8.09 9.56
CA ILE A 283 -20.07 7.13 10.65
C ILE A 283 -20.93 5.95 10.16
N LYS A 284 -22.06 6.22 9.50
CA LYS A 284 -22.93 5.17 8.91
C LYS A 284 -22.19 4.31 7.89
N SER A 285 -21.33 4.91 7.06
CA SER A 285 -20.54 4.21 6.05
C SER A 285 -19.51 3.26 6.68
N ILE A 286 -18.85 3.70 7.76
CA ILE A 286 -17.89 2.88 8.51
C ILE A 286 -18.59 1.71 9.17
N ILE A 287 -19.71 1.94 9.86
CA ILE A 287 -20.51 0.87 10.50
C ILE A 287 -20.94 -0.18 9.46
N LYS A 288 -21.42 0.26 8.29
CA LYS A 288 -21.83 -0.65 7.21
C LYS A 288 -20.67 -1.54 6.77
N ARG A 289 -19.47 -1.00 6.58
CA ARG A 289 -18.29 -1.78 6.17
C ARG A 289 -17.79 -2.72 7.26
N LEU A 290 -17.81 -2.29 8.53
CA LEU A 290 -17.47 -3.16 9.67
C LEU A 290 -18.43 -4.35 9.78
N ASN A 291 -19.73 -4.14 9.59
CA ASN A 291 -20.73 -5.21 9.57
C ASN A 291 -20.50 -6.19 8.41
N LEU A 292 -20.19 -5.69 7.20
CA LEU A 292 -19.86 -6.54 6.06
C LEU A 292 -18.61 -7.40 6.35
N PHE A 293 -17.59 -6.82 6.96
CA PHE A 293 -16.38 -7.55 7.34
C PHE A 293 -16.66 -8.61 8.40
N LYS A 294 -17.43 -8.27 9.45
CA LYS A 294 -17.88 -9.22 10.47
C LYS A 294 -18.60 -10.43 9.85
N ASN A 295 -19.58 -10.17 8.98
CA ASN A 295 -20.33 -11.23 8.30
C ASN A 295 -19.45 -12.11 7.40
N THR A 296 -18.41 -11.53 6.79
CA THR A 296 -17.45 -12.28 5.96
C THR A 296 -16.60 -13.21 6.82
N ILE A 297 -16.11 -12.72 7.96
CA ILE A 297 -15.36 -13.54 8.93
C ILE A 297 -16.21 -14.68 9.47
N GLU A 298 -17.47 -14.42 9.83
CA GLU A 298 -18.38 -15.44 10.33
C GLU A 298 -18.63 -16.56 9.30
N ARG A 299 -18.78 -16.22 8.02
CA ARG A 299 -18.90 -17.22 6.94
C ARG A 299 -17.63 -18.06 6.77
N ILE A 300 -16.45 -17.45 6.90
CA ILE A 300 -15.17 -18.17 6.80
C ILE A 300 -15.00 -19.11 8.00
N ASN A 301 -15.38 -18.67 9.21
CA ASN A 301 -15.26 -19.46 10.43
C ASN A 301 -16.21 -20.66 10.44
N ASN A 302 -17.45 -20.49 9.97
CA ASN A 302 -18.42 -21.57 9.87
C ASN A 302 -18.04 -22.68 8.88
N ASN A 303 -17.13 -22.40 7.96
CA ASN A 303 -16.60 -23.38 6.99
C ASN A 303 -15.31 -24.09 7.48
N LYS A 304 -14.77 -23.74 8.67
CA LYS A 304 -13.60 -24.38 9.28
C LYS A 304 -14.00 -25.12 10.55
N ALA A 305 -13.58 -26.38 10.68
CA ALA A 305 -13.87 -27.23 11.85
C ALA A 305 -13.07 -26.86 13.13
N ILE A 306 -12.24 -25.83 13.09
CA ILE A 306 -11.40 -25.38 14.21
C ILE A 306 -11.70 -23.90 14.47
N VAL A 307 -12.13 -23.59 15.68
CA VAL A 307 -12.31 -22.20 16.16
C VAL A 307 -10.91 -21.62 16.38
N ASP A 308 -10.61 -20.53 15.68
CA ASP A 308 -9.34 -19.79 15.84
C ASP A 308 -9.58 -18.64 16.83
N ASP A 309 -8.90 -18.67 18.00
CA ASP A 309 -9.00 -17.66 19.06
C ASP A 309 -8.71 -16.23 18.53
N ASN A 310 -7.91 -16.10 17.49
CA ASN A 310 -7.64 -14.81 16.83
C ASN A 310 -8.89 -14.25 16.14
N ILE A 311 -9.73 -15.09 15.57
CA ILE A 311 -10.98 -14.67 14.90
C ILE A 311 -11.99 -14.11 15.89
N GLU A 312 -12.11 -14.73 17.06
CA GLU A 312 -13.03 -14.26 18.10
C GLU A 312 -12.57 -12.92 18.70
N ASN A 313 -11.26 -12.72 18.88
CA ASN A 313 -10.68 -11.43 19.28
C ASN A 313 -10.96 -10.31 18.26
N ILE A 314 -10.81 -10.60 16.97
CA ILE A 314 -11.11 -9.66 15.89
C ILE A 314 -12.60 -9.29 15.90
N LYS A 315 -13.49 -10.27 16.05
CA LYS A 315 -14.93 -10.06 16.11
C LYS A 315 -15.33 -9.16 17.28
N THR A 316 -14.81 -9.46 18.46
CA THR A 316 -15.04 -8.67 19.68
C THR A 316 -14.58 -7.22 19.51
N ASN A 317 -13.45 -6.99 18.83
CA ASN A 317 -12.94 -5.66 18.55
C ASN A 317 -13.85 -4.90 17.58
N ILE A 318 -14.31 -5.56 16.51
CA ILE A 318 -15.27 -4.98 15.57
C ILE A 318 -16.58 -4.57 16.27
N GLU A 319 -17.11 -5.42 17.12
CA GLU A 319 -18.34 -5.14 17.88
C GLU A 319 -18.17 -3.93 18.81
N LYS A 320 -17.04 -3.82 19.50
CA LYS A 320 -16.71 -2.62 20.30
C LYS A 320 -16.66 -1.34 19.46
N MET A 321 -16.06 -1.41 18.27
CA MET A 321 -16.00 -0.26 17.35
C MET A 321 -17.40 0.15 16.88
N ILE A 322 -18.22 -0.80 16.43
CA ILE A 322 -19.59 -0.56 16.00
C ILE A 322 -20.40 0.06 17.12
N HIS A 323 -20.35 -0.51 18.31
CA HIS A 323 -21.11 -0.01 19.46
C HIS A 323 -20.77 1.45 19.82
N LYS A 324 -19.47 1.81 19.85
CA LYS A 324 -19.04 3.20 20.06
C LYS A 324 -19.59 4.15 18.99
N LEU A 325 -19.53 3.76 17.72
CA LEU A 325 -20.03 4.58 16.61
C LEU A 325 -21.57 4.73 16.63
N GLU A 326 -22.30 3.67 16.97
CA GLU A 326 -23.76 3.72 17.14
C GLU A 326 -24.16 4.61 18.33
N GLN A 327 -23.41 4.60 19.43
CA GLN A 327 -23.62 5.54 20.54
C GLN A 327 -23.52 6.98 20.05
N HIS A 328 -22.53 7.35 19.25
CA HIS A 328 -22.40 8.70 18.68
C HIS A 328 -23.58 9.09 17.79
N LEU A 329 -24.13 8.16 17.01
CA LEU A 329 -25.31 8.44 16.18
C LEU A 329 -26.60 8.59 16.97
N ASN A 330 -26.79 7.76 18.00
CA ASN A 330 -28.08 7.63 18.70
C ASN A 330 -28.24 8.60 19.88
N TYR A 331 -27.14 8.96 20.52
CA TYR A 331 -27.14 9.77 21.75
C TYR A 331 -26.57 11.18 21.57
N SER A 332 -26.48 11.67 20.33
CA SER A 332 -26.01 13.02 20.03
C SER A 332 -26.99 13.78 19.13
N PHE A 333 -26.68 15.06 18.88
CA PHE A 333 -27.44 15.89 17.93
C PHE A 333 -27.47 15.30 16.52
N LEU A 334 -26.54 14.39 16.16
CA LEU A 334 -26.52 13.70 14.87
C LEU A 334 -27.77 12.87 14.60
N LYS A 335 -28.51 12.48 15.65
CA LYS A 335 -29.80 11.79 15.50
C LYS A 335 -30.77 12.65 14.67
N ASP A 336 -30.85 13.94 14.96
CA ASP A 336 -31.80 14.88 14.37
C ASP A 336 -31.30 15.53 13.07
N VAL A 337 -30.06 15.28 12.70
CA VAL A 337 -29.45 15.75 11.44
C VAL A 337 -29.94 14.90 10.27
N GLY A 338 -30.29 15.54 9.15
CA GLY A 338 -30.72 14.88 7.92
C GLY A 338 -29.65 14.02 7.24
N ASP A 339 -30.04 13.34 6.18
CA ASP A 339 -29.08 12.59 5.34
C ASP A 339 -28.48 13.48 4.25
N ILE A 340 -27.32 13.07 3.71
CA ILE A 340 -26.65 13.80 2.64
C ILE A 340 -27.16 13.31 1.27
N TYR A 341 -27.56 14.24 0.41
CA TYR A 341 -28.06 13.92 -0.94
C TYR A 341 -27.04 14.25 -2.04
N THR A 342 -26.19 15.26 -1.82
CA THR A 342 -25.17 15.68 -2.77
C THR A 342 -23.85 15.91 -2.03
N MET A 343 -22.74 15.43 -2.60
CA MET A 343 -21.42 15.72 -2.05
C MET A 343 -20.87 17.00 -2.71
N ASN A 344 -20.83 18.09 -1.95
CA ASN A 344 -20.13 19.30 -2.35
C ASN A 344 -18.66 19.18 -1.95
N SER A 345 -17.76 19.46 -2.88
CA SER A 345 -16.33 19.25 -2.70
C SER A 345 -15.62 20.28 -1.82
N PHE A 346 -16.27 21.38 -1.44
CA PHE A 346 -15.61 22.48 -0.75
C PHE A 346 -16.40 22.98 0.46
N SER A 347 -15.88 22.75 1.67
CA SER A 347 -16.34 23.39 2.90
C SER A 347 -15.13 23.82 3.72
N LEU A 348 -15.08 25.11 4.09
CA LEU A 348 -14.05 25.65 4.97
C LEU A 348 -14.06 24.97 6.34
N VAL A 349 -15.22 24.58 6.84
CA VAL A 349 -15.36 23.89 8.14
C VAL A 349 -14.68 22.51 8.08
N LEU A 350 -14.90 21.74 7.02
CA LEU A 350 -14.27 20.43 6.84
C LEU A 350 -12.75 20.52 6.69
N ASN A 351 -12.24 21.66 6.25
CA ASN A 351 -10.81 21.84 6.03
C ASN A 351 -10.09 22.47 7.23
N MET A 352 -10.78 23.24 8.06
CA MET A 352 -10.13 24.07 9.08
C MET A 352 -10.66 23.86 10.50
N ALA A 353 -11.93 23.46 10.67
CA ALA A 353 -12.51 23.34 12.00
C ALA A 353 -11.98 22.10 12.74
N PRO A 354 -11.63 22.24 14.03
CA PRO A 354 -11.21 21.11 14.87
C PRO A 354 -12.23 19.98 14.87
N GLY A 355 -11.79 18.76 14.83
CA GLY A 355 -12.62 17.56 14.75
C GLY A 355 -13.16 17.28 13.35
N TYR A 356 -13.79 18.25 12.67
CA TYR A 356 -14.32 18.08 11.30
C TYR A 356 -13.22 17.76 10.30
N LYS A 357 -12.14 18.54 10.34
CA LYS A 357 -10.94 18.31 9.54
C LYS A 357 -10.38 16.90 9.74
N ASP A 358 -10.30 16.46 11.00
CA ASP A 358 -9.70 15.19 11.34
C ASP A 358 -10.61 14.02 10.96
N VAL A 359 -11.92 14.11 11.21
CA VAL A 359 -12.91 13.11 10.77
C VAL A 359 -12.90 12.98 9.24
N TYR A 360 -12.90 14.10 8.51
CA TYR A 360 -12.83 14.09 7.05
C TYR A 360 -11.52 13.47 6.55
N LYS A 361 -10.40 13.82 7.17
CA LYS A 361 -9.08 13.24 6.88
C LYS A 361 -9.08 11.71 7.07
N TYR A 362 -9.55 11.21 8.22
CA TYR A 362 -9.62 9.78 8.47
C TYR A 362 -10.57 9.07 7.51
N TYR A 363 -11.67 9.73 7.13
CA TYR A 363 -12.56 9.17 6.11
C TYR A 363 -11.89 9.06 4.74
N ILE A 364 -11.18 10.09 4.30
CA ILE A 364 -10.38 10.04 3.08
C ILE A 364 -9.29 8.96 3.17
N MET A 365 -8.65 8.79 4.32
CA MET A 365 -7.71 7.69 4.56
C MET A 365 -8.39 6.32 4.43
N LEU A 366 -9.59 6.15 4.96
CA LEU A 366 -10.37 4.92 4.81
C LEU A 366 -10.82 4.67 3.37
N LEU A 367 -11.07 5.71 2.60
CA LEU A 367 -11.38 5.60 1.16
C LEU A 367 -10.13 5.36 0.33
N ASN A 368 -9.03 6.02 0.63
CA ASN A 368 -7.78 6.03 -0.14
C ASN A 368 -6.74 5.05 0.41
N GLY A 369 -6.84 4.65 1.68
CA GLY A 369 -6.00 3.61 2.27
C GLY A 369 -6.01 2.32 1.45
N LEU A 370 -7.06 2.16 0.70
CA LEU A 370 -7.34 1.08 -0.24
C LEU A 370 -6.79 1.35 -1.65
N MET A 371 -6.52 2.61 -2.00
CA MET A 371 -5.76 2.93 -3.21
C MET A 371 -4.25 2.75 -3.00
N ILE A 372 -3.79 2.68 -1.75
CA ILE A 372 -2.40 2.37 -1.42
C ILE A 372 -2.06 0.91 -1.77
N SER A 373 -3.01 -0.05 -1.67
CA SER A 373 -2.71 -1.45 -1.93
C SER A 373 -2.73 -1.87 -3.42
N GLU A 374 -3.55 -1.25 -4.27
CA GLU A 374 -3.64 -1.69 -5.68
C GLU A 374 -3.14 -0.67 -6.73
N TYR A 375 -3.12 0.63 -6.43
CA TYR A 375 -2.79 1.66 -7.43
C TYR A 375 -1.77 2.70 -6.97
N SER A 376 -1.54 2.88 -5.67
CA SER A 376 -0.47 3.78 -5.19
C SER A 376 0.87 3.10 -5.20
N PHE A 377 0.93 1.79 -5.07
CA PHE A 377 2.02 0.96 -5.51
C PHE A 377 1.89 0.63 -7.02
N LYS A 378 1.69 1.62 -7.85
CA LYS A 378 2.50 1.72 -9.03
C LYS A 378 3.92 2.15 -8.59
N ILE A 379 4.48 1.47 -7.62
CA ILE A 379 5.86 1.08 -7.78
C ILE A 379 5.76 0.35 -9.11
N SER A 380 6.20 1.00 -10.16
CA SER A 380 6.60 0.29 -11.36
C SER A 380 7.64 -0.68 -10.82
N ILE A 381 7.19 -1.85 -10.38
CA ILE A 381 8.04 -2.95 -9.94
C ILE A 381 8.66 -3.41 -11.25
N LYS A 382 9.58 -2.59 -11.76
CA LYS A 382 10.25 -2.83 -13.03
C LYS A 382 11.18 -4.01 -12.93
N ASP A 383 11.63 -4.31 -11.71
CA ASP A 383 12.39 -5.51 -11.46
C ASP A 383 12.36 -5.90 -9.96
N SER A 384 12.51 -7.18 -9.69
CA SER A 384 12.54 -7.77 -8.36
C SER A 384 13.71 -7.27 -7.53
N ALA A 385 14.80 -6.87 -8.17
CA ALA A 385 15.97 -6.32 -7.51
C ALA A 385 15.64 -4.97 -6.87
N THR A 386 14.94 -4.10 -7.61
CA THR A 386 14.47 -2.82 -7.08
C THR A 386 13.45 -3.01 -5.94
N LEU A 387 12.54 -3.98 -6.04
CA LEU A 387 11.59 -4.29 -4.98
C LEU A 387 12.32 -4.76 -3.71
N TYR A 388 13.31 -5.63 -3.85
CA TYR A 388 14.11 -6.13 -2.76
C TYR A 388 14.95 -5.02 -2.10
N GLU A 389 15.54 -4.12 -2.88
CA GLU A 389 16.26 -2.93 -2.42
C GLU A 389 15.35 -2.02 -1.56
N TYR A 390 14.12 -1.75 -2.03
CA TYR A 390 13.14 -0.98 -1.25
C TYR A 390 12.73 -1.68 0.03
N TRP A 391 12.50 -2.99 -0.03
CA TRP A 391 12.17 -3.76 1.16
C TRP A 391 13.31 -3.73 2.19
N CYS A 392 14.56 -3.88 1.77
CA CYS A 392 15.72 -3.81 2.65
C CYS A 392 15.76 -2.46 3.39
N PHE A 393 15.59 -1.35 2.67
CA PHE A 393 15.55 -0.02 3.29
C PHE A 393 14.40 0.13 4.30
N ILE A 394 13.20 -0.28 3.89
CA ILE A 394 12.00 -0.21 4.72
C ILE A 394 12.10 -1.11 5.94
N LYS A 395 12.66 -2.31 5.81
CA LYS A 395 12.83 -3.24 6.92
C LYS A 395 13.89 -2.75 7.91
N LEU A 396 15.00 -2.18 7.44
CA LEU A 396 15.98 -1.52 8.30
C LEU A 396 15.37 -0.34 9.07
N ASN A 397 14.54 0.46 8.40
CA ASN A 397 13.76 1.52 9.06
C ASN A 397 12.84 0.96 10.15
N SER A 398 12.11 -0.12 9.90
CA SER A 398 11.25 -0.80 10.88
C SER A 398 12.04 -1.27 12.10
N ILE A 399 13.22 -1.90 11.89
CA ILE A 399 14.12 -2.34 12.96
C ILE A 399 14.57 -1.18 13.87
N LEU A 400 14.92 -0.05 13.28
CA LEU A 400 15.32 1.13 14.04
C LEU A 400 14.14 1.75 14.80
N ARG A 401 12.96 1.80 14.19
CA ARG A 401 11.75 2.37 14.77
C ARG A 401 11.25 1.61 16.00
N GLU A 402 11.47 0.30 16.09
CA GLU A 402 11.13 -0.50 17.26
C GLU A 402 11.85 -0.02 18.54
N LYS A 403 13.04 0.56 18.41
CA LYS A 403 13.93 0.89 19.54
C LYS A 403 14.18 2.37 19.74
N TYR A 404 14.02 3.20 18.70
CA TYR A 404 14.42 4.60 18.71
C TYR A 404 13.26 5.52 18.33
N TYR A 405 13.27 6.73 18.90
CA TYR A 405 12.24 7.72 18.63
C TYR A 405 12.47 8.42 17.28
N LEU A 406 11.47 8.37 16.41
CA LEU A 406 11.51 9.01 15.10
C LEU A 406 11.48 10.54 15.24
N LYS A 407 12.53 11.22 14.74
CA LYS A 407 12.68 12.67 14.79
C LYS A 407 12.24 13.34 13.50
N GLN A 408 12.57 12.75 12.37
CA GLN A 408 12.28 13.28 11.05
C GLN A 408 12.08 12.15 10.05
N ASN A 409 10.98 12.23 9.30
CA ASN A 409 10.70 11.34 8.20
C ASN A 409 10.60 12.18 6.93
N ILE A 410 11.48 11.94 5.97
CA ILE A 410 11.46 12.63 4.68
C ILE A 410 11.28 11.56 3.61
N ILE A 411 10.06 11.07 3.47
CA ILE A 411 9.64 10.38 2.26
C ILE A 411 8.96 11.42 1.40
N LYS A 412 9.50 11.69 0.22
CA LYS A 412 8.88 12.59 -0.75
C LYS A 412 7.76 11.83 -1.45
N PHE A 413 6.54 12.37 -1.36
CA PHE A 413 5.37 11.86 -2.06
C PHE A 413 5.16 12.65 -3.36
N ASP A 414 4.76 11.97 -4.43
CA ASP A 414 4.39 12.62 -5.68
C ASP A 414 2.97 13.19 -5.56
N THR A 415 2.77 14.43 -6.04
CA THR A 415 1.51 15.19 -5.94
C THR A 415 0.36 14.61 -6.78
N LYS A 416 0.60 13.64 -7.63
CA LYS A 416 -0.42 13.00 -8.50
C LYS A 416 -1.09 11.76 -7.90
N GLY A 417 -0.70 11.35 -6.72
CA GLY A 417 -1.21 10.20 -5.99
C GLY A 417 -0.25 9.86 -4.86
N LEU A 418 -0.70 9.06 -3.89
CA LEU A 418 0.17 8.51 -2.84
C LEU A 418 1.12 7.48 -3.45
N THR A 419 2.06 7.94 -4.22
CA THR A 419 3.20 7.14 -4.68
C THR A 419 4.37 7.44 -3.75
N VAL A 420 4.64 6.52 -2.82
CA VAL A 420 5.93 6.46 -2.16
C VAL A 420 6.92 5.96 -3.20
N THR A 421 7.43 6.86 -3.99
CA THR A 421 8.55 6.55 -4.88
C THR A 421 9.82 6.86 -4.12
N LEU A 422 10.44 5.81 -3.58
CA LEU A 422 11.87 5.84 -3.36
C LEU A 422 12.48 5.91 -4.77
N LYS A 423 12.82 7.11 -5.24
CA LYS A 423 13.37 7.26 -6.59
C LYS A 423 14.84 6.89 -6.54
N LYS A 424 15.23 5.93 -7.36
CA LYS A 424 16.64 5.59 -7.59
C LYS A 424 17.40 6.86 -8.02
N GLY A 425 18.46 7.21 -7.29
CA GLY A 425 19.26 8.41 -7.53
C GLY A 425 18.83 9.69 -6.78
N GLU A 426 17.70 9.66 -6.04
CA GLU A 426 17.32 10.73 -5.11
C GLU A 426 17.47 10.24 -3.66
N SER A 427 18.23 10.96 -2.83
CA SER A 427 18.41 10.59 -1.43
C SER A 427 17.14 10.79 -0.62
N SER A 428 16.75 9.77 0.15
CA SER A 428 15.68 9.84 1.15
C SER A 428 16.28 9.65 2.53
N LEU A 429 15.96 10.54 3.48
CA LEU A 429 16.57 10.59 4.80
C LEU A 429 15.53 10.36 5.89
N ILE A 430 15.80 9.42 6.80
CA ILE A 430 15.02 9.19 8.02
C ILE A 430 15.94 9.41 9.21
N LYS A 431 15.50 10.17 10.23
CA LYS A 431 16.29 10.46 11.44
C LYS A 431 15.59 9.95 12.68
N TYR A 432 16.38 9.33 13.55
CA TYR A 432 16.00 8.87 14.87
C TYR A 432 16.84 9.54 15.95
N ARG A 433 16.24 9.74 17.13
CA ARG A 433 16.96 10.21 18.31
C ARG A 433 17.29 9.04 19.23
N VAL A 434 18.55 8.97 19.63
CA VAL A 434 19.03 8.12 20.72
C VAL A 434 19.13 8.98 21.97
N SER A 435 18.34 8.63 23.00
CA SER A 435 18.41 9.30 24.31
C SER A 435 18.85 8.27 25.34
N ARG A 436 20.10 8.36 25.81
CA ARG A 436 20.68 7.53 26.89
C ARG A 436 21.21 8.46 27.98
N ILE A 437 21.27 7.98 29.21
CA ILE A 437 21.57 8.77 30.44
C ILE A 437 22.88 9.58 30.31
N SER A 438 23.87 9.08 29.59
CA SER A 438 25.18 9.74 29.43
C SER A 438 25.54 10.13 28.02
N ARG A 439 24.75 9.75 26.98
CA ARG A 439 25.11 9.95 25.58
C ARG A 439 23.86 10.04 24.70
N SER A 440 23.58 11.22 24.19
CA SER A 440 22.53 11.45 23.20
C SER A 440 23.11 11.70 21.82
N GLY A 441 22.39 11.33 20.78
CA GLY A 441 22.79 11.59 19.40
C GLY A 441 21.67 11.21 18.42
N ASP A 442 22.00 11.28 17.15
CA ASP A 442 21.04 10.99 16.07
C ASP A 442 21.54 9.79 15.25
N ILE A 443 20.60 8.95 14.83
CA ILE A 443 20.81 7.90 13.82
C ILE A 443 20.11 8.38 12.55
N SER A 444 20.79 8.33 11.42
CA SER A 444 20.22 8.65 10.11
C SER A 444 20.29 7.42 9.22
N LEU A 445 19.15 7.04 8.63
CA LEU A 445 19.07 6.04 7.58
C LEU A 445 18.80 6.75 6.26
N ILE A 446 19.72 6.61 5.30
CA ILE A 446 19.71 7.35 4.04
C ILE A 446 19.64 6.36 2.89
N TYR A 447 18.69 6.54 1.99
CA TYR A 447 18.52 5.76 0.77
C TYR A 447 19.22 6.47 -0.39
N ASN A 448 20.04 5.77 -1.18
CA ASN A 448 20.73 6.24 -2.39
C ASN A 448 21.49 7.57 -2.19
N GLU A 449 22.28 7.67 -1.13
CA GLU A 449 23.18 8.82 -0.91
C GLU A 449 24.30 8.82 -1.98
N ARG A 450 24.43 9.93 -2.70
CA ARG A 450 25.50 10.10 -3.69
C ARG A 450 26.75 10.68 -3.05
N PHE A 451 27.88 10.01 -3.21
CA PHE A 451 29.19 10.46 -2.79
C PHE A 451 30.03 10.82 -4.02
N ASN A 452 30.44 12.08 -4.10
CA ASN A 452 31.44 12.52 -5.07
C ASN A 452 32.83 12.09 -4.54
N THR A 453 33.44 11.14 -5.21
CA THR A 453 34.72 10.61 -4.80
C THR A 453 35.84 11.07 -5.75
N PRO A 454 37.13 11.01 -5.34
CA PRO A 454 38.24 11.41 -6.19
C PRO A 454 38.38 10.62 -7.51
N THR A 455 37.73 9.45 -7.60
CA THR A 455 37.79 8.58 -8.79
C THR A 455 36.47 8.57 -9.56
N THR A 456 35.48 7.88 -9.03
CA THR A 456 34.14 7.73 -9.64
C THR A 456 33.08 7.87 -8.59
N ASP A 457 32.00 8.60 -8.87
CA ASP A 457 30.89 8.75 -7.93
C ASP A 457 30.39 7.38 -7.44
N GLN A 458 30.10 7.31 -6.16
CA GLN A 458 29.57 6.12 -5.53
C GLN A 458 28.16 6.41 -5.01
N ILE A 459 27.24 5.45 -5.25
CA ILE A 459 25.85 5.55 -4.81
C ILE A 459 25.45 4.22 -4.15
N PRO A 460 25.81 4.00 -2.88
CA PRO A 460 25.34 2.85 -2.13
C PRO A 460 23.83 2.90 -1.92
N ASP A 461 23.18 1.75 -1.88
CA ASP A 461 21.73 1.67 -1.73
C ASP A 461 21.26 2.27 -0.40
N ILE A 462 21.94 1.92 0.72
CA ILE A 462 21.52 2.32 2.06
C ILE A 462 22.73 2.72 2.90
N ILE A 463 22.66 3.88 3.54
CA ILE A 463 23.64 4.36 4.50
C ILE A 463 23.02 4.49 5.88
N LEU A 464 23.65 3.87 6.87
CA LEU A 464 23.39 4.09 8.29
C LEU A 464 24.46 5.05 8.83
N SER A 465 24.06 6.26 9.18
CA SER A 465 24.96 7.29 9.74
C SER A 465 24.64 7.52 11.21
N LEU A 466 25.68 7.51 12.05
CA LEU A 466 25.60 7.74 13.48
C LEU A 466 26.28 9.05 13.81
N HIS A 467 25.56 9.96 14.46
CA HIS A 467 26.00 11.27 14.86
C HIS A 467 25.93 11.44 16.37
N LYS A 468 27.01 11.95 16.96
CA LYS A 468 27.08 12.30 18.37
C LYS A 468 27.78 13.65 18.51
N PRO A 469 27.23 14.60 19.31
CA PRO A 469 27.86 15.88 19.54
C PRO A 469 29.31 15.74 20.04
N GLY A 470 30.24 16.40 19.35
CA GLY A 470 31.66 16.40 19.70
C GLY A 470 32.46 15.17 19.24
N SER A 471 31.91 14.32 18.38
CA SER A 471 32.64 13.23 17.73
C SER A 471 32.40 13.24 16.21
N HIS A 472 33.31 12.60 15.46
CA HIS A 472 33.15 12.44 14.03
C HIS A 472 31.96 11.49 13.75
N ASP A 473 31.23 11.76 12.66
CA ASP A 473 30.18 10.90 12.17
C ASP A 473 30.74 9.57 11.67
N VAL A 474 30.04 8.49 11.98
CA VAL A 474 30.42 7.14 11.54
C VAL A 474 29.35 6.62 10.60
N LYS A 475 29.77 6.19 9.42
CA LYS A 475 28.84 5.68 8.40
C LYS A 475 29.08 4.20 8.10
N TYR A 476 27.99 3.48 7.87
CA TYR A 476 27.97 2.09 7.43
C TYR A 476 27.14 1.95 6.17
N VAL A 477 27.62 1.14 5.23
CA VAL A 477 26.93 0.83 3.97
C VAL A 477 26.20 -0.49 4.11
N PHE A 478 24.94 -0.53 3.65
CA PHE A 478 24.18 -1.75 3.38
C PHE A 478 23.73 -1.69 1.91
N ASP A 479 24.11 -2.69 1.15
CA ASP A 479 23.85 -2.72 -0.29
C ASP A 479 23.04 -3.98 -0.62
N ALA A 480 21.85 -3.79 -1.20
CA ALA A 480 20.90 -4.86 -1.43
C ALA A 480 21.16 -5.54 -2.78
N LYS A 481 21.47 -6.83 -2.74
CA LYS A 481 21.73 -7.63 -3.93
C LYS A 481 20.73 -8.77 -4.05
N TYR A 482 19.87 -8.69 -5.06
CA TYR A 482 18.89 -9.73 -5.38
C TYR A 482 19.54 -10.88 -6.16
N LYS A 483 20.60 -11.44 -5.58
CA LYS A 483 21.40 -12.52 -6.16
C LYS A 483 21.93 -13.44 -5.08
N ILE A 484 22.12 -14.71 -5.43
CA ILE A 484 22.74 -15.75 -4.58
C ILE A 484 23.68 -16.56 -5.44
N ASP A 485 24.93 -16.71 -5.01
CA ASP A 485 25.86 -17.67 -5.58
C ASP A 485 25.58 -19.06 -4.97
N ASN A 486 24.97 -19.94 -5.76
CA ASN A 486 24.69 -21.33 -5.40
C ASN A 486 25.76 -22.30 -5.94
N SER A 487 26.82 -21.81 -6.57
CA SER A 487 27.87 -22.64 -7.17
C SER A 487 28.81 -23.29 -6.15
N LYS A 488 28.77 -22.83 -4.90
CA LYS A 488 29.62 -23.30 -3.80
C LYS A 488 28.81 -24.14 -2.81
N ASP A 489 29.49 -24.92 -1.99
CA ASP A 489 28.86 -25.80 -0.98
C ASP A 489 27.91 -25.07 -0.03
N MET A 490 28.12 -23.75 0.14
CA MET A 490 27.30 -22.90 0.98
C MET A 490 26.86 -21.66 0.17
N PRO A 491 25.56 -21.45 -0.04
CA PRO A 491 25.04 -20.30 -0.73
C PRO A 491 25.43 -18.98 -0.04
N GLY A 492 25.74 -17.95 -0.84
CA GLY A 492 26.17 -16.65 -0.33
C GLY A 492 26.10 -15.56 -1.39
N PRO A 493 26.56 -14.34 -1.07
CA PRO A 493 26.68 -13.28 -2.08
C PRO A 493 27.81 -13.59 -3.07
N GLU A 494 27.70 -13.02 -4.26
CA GLU A 494 28.76 -13.11 -5.27
C GLU A 494 30.04 -12.39 -4.80
N GLU A 495 31.22 -12.86 -5.24
CA GLU A 495 32.48 -12.22 -4.87
C GLU A 495 32.59 -10.77 -5.37
N ASP A 496 32.02 -10.47 -6.53
CA ASP A 496 31.96 -9.11 -7.08
C ASP A 496 31.14 -8.16 -6.22
N ASP A 497 30.09 -8.66 -5.56
CA ASP A 497 29.32 -7.85 -4.61
C ASP A 497 30.16 -7.49 -3.37
N ILE A 498 30.95 -8.46 -2.87
CA ILE A 498 31.91 -8.20 -1.76
C ILE A 498 33.02 -7.24 -2.20
N ASN A 499 33.54 -7.35 -3.42
CA ASN A 499 34.52 -6.41 -3.98
C ASN A 499 33.93 -5.00 -4.08
N THR A 500 32.65 -4.89 -4.39
CA THR A 500 31.93 -3.60 -4.36
C THR A 500 31.92 -2.99 -2.96
N MET A 501 31.76 -3.79 -1.90
CA MET A 501 31.84 -3.30 -0.51
C MET A 501 33.23 -2.78 -0.15
N HIS A 502 34.29 -3.45 -0.61
CA HIS A 502 35.66 -2.93 -0.48
C HIS A 502 35.82 -1.58 -1.18
N ARG A 503 35.27 -1.46 -2.41
CA ARG A 503 35.30 -0.22 -3.18
C ARG A 503 34.57 0.92 -2.46
N TYR A 504 33.38 0.70 -1.92
CA TYR A 504 32.66 1.73 -1.17
C TYR A 504 33.45 2.20 0.03
N ARG A 505 33.98 1.26 0.83
CA ARG A 505 34.77 1.62 2.01
C ARG A 505 36.02 2.42 1.68
N ASP A 506 36.70 2.10 0.58
CA ASP A 506 38.00 2.66 0.25
C ASP A 506 37.91 3.94 -0.61
N ALA A 507 36.84 4.06 -1.44
CA ALA A 507 36.66 5.22 -2.33
C ALA A 507 35.95 6.40 -1.64
N ILE A 508 35.05 6.14 -0.66
CA ILE A 508 34.30 7.20 0.00
C ILE A 508 35.13 7.77 1.16
N VAL A 509 35.77 8.93 0.90
CA VAL A 509 36.69 9.59 1.80
C VAL A 509 36.32 11.06 1.96
N ASP A 510 36.73 11.68 3.07
CA ASP A 510 36.73 13.12 3.33
C ASP A 510 38.16 13.64 3.60
N GLU A 511 38.27 14.87 4.05
CA GLU A 511 39.57 15.49 4.39
C GLU A 511 40.33 14.74 5.50
N ASN A 512 39.64 13.99 6.35
CA ASN A 512 40.19 13.21 7.46
C ASN A 512 40.42 11.73 7.10
N GLY A 513 40.14 11.32 5.87
CA GLY A 513 40.33 9.96 5.41
C GLY A 513 39.01 9.19 5.18
N ARG A 514 38.98 7.90 5.48
CA ARG A 514 37.81 7.02 5.25
C ARG A 514 36.67 7.34 6.22
N ILE A 515 35.50 7.61 5.68
CA ILE A 515 34.26 7.85 6.47
C ILE A 515 33.39 6.62 6.63
N ILE A 516 33.60 5.58 5.80
CA ILE A 516 32.83 4.31 5.88
C ILE A 516 33.56 3.34 6.80
N SER A 517 32.95 3.03 7.94
CA SER A 517 33.53 2.11 8.95
C SER A 517 33.24 0.64 8.65
N GLY A 518 32.20 0.34 7.89
CA GLY A 518 31.88 -1.02 7.46
C GLY A 518 30.91 -1.02 6.27
N ALA A 519 30.95 -2.09 5.48
CA ALA A 519 30.09 -2.23 4.30
C ALA A 519 29.61 -3.69 4.15
N PHE A 520 28.31 -3.87 3.96
CA PHE A 520 27.65 -5.16 4.04
C PHE A 520 26.69 -5.38 2.87
N VAL A 521 26.77 -6.56 2.26
CA VAL A 521 25.79 -7.01 1.26
C VAL A 521 24.59 -7.62 1.96
N LEU A 522 23.39 -7.17 1.62
CA LEU A 522 22.13 -7.83 2.00
C LEU A 522 21.66 -8.70 0.84
N PHE A 523 21.38 -9.98 1.08
CA PHE A 523 20.98 -10.90 0.01
C PHE A 523 19.87 -11.86 0.45
N PRO A 524 19.02 -12.39 -0.48
CA PRO A 524 17.80 -13.10 -0.16
C PRO A 524 18.06 -14.59 0.16
N TYR A 525 18.55 -14.88 1.35
CA TYR A 525 18.78 -16.26 1.83
C TYR A 525 18.06 -16.50 3.15
N SER A 526 17.45 -17.69 3.32
CA SER A 526 16.54 -17.97 4.44
C SER A 526 17.19 -18.66 5.65
N ASP A 527 18.31 -19.40 5.46
CA ASP A 527 18.93 -20.18 6.53
C ASP A 527 20.09 -19.40 7.18
N GLU A 528 19.73 -18.55 8.16
CA GLU A 528 20.70 -17.74 8.90
C GLU A 528 21.65 -18.57 9.73
N ASP A 529 21.20 -19.69 10.31
CA ASP A 529 22.03 -20.52 11.18
C ASP A 529 23.14 -21.21 10.41
N LYS A 530 22.83 -21.76 9.25
CA LYS A 530 23.82 -22.33 8.36
C LYS A 530 24.81 -21.26 7.86
N TYR A 531 24.32 -20.06 7.59
CA TYR A 531 25.15 -18.97 7.06
C TYR A 531 26.17 -18.41 8.04
N LYS A 532 25.99 -18.59 9.36
CA LYS A 532 26.99 -18.20 10.38
C LYS A 532 28.38 -18.82 10.16
N GLU A 533 28.42 -19.99 9.51
CA GLU A 533 29.67 -20.68 9.16
C GLU A 533 30.31 -20.16 7.87
N HIS A 534 29.60 -19.35 7.09
CA HIS A 534 30.08 -18.83 5.81
C HIS A 534 31.25 -17.84 5.98
N ARG A 535 32.25 -17.88 5.07
CA ARG A 535 33.43 -17.01 5.11
C ARG A 535 33.08 -15.52 5.12
N PHE A 536 32.06 -15.10 4.38
CA PHE A 536 31.65 -13.70 4.30
C PHE A 536 30.83 -13.20 5.51
N TYR A 537 30.34 -14.09 6.36
CA TYR A 537 29.85 -13.72 7.67
C TYR A 537 31.00 -13.53 8.66
N LYS A 538 31.93 -14.50 8.70
CA LYS A 538 33.12 -14.42 9.59
C LYS A 538 34.02 -13.23 9.29
N SER A 539 34.09 -12.77 8.04
CA SER A 539 34.87 -11.60 7.65
C SER A 539 34.35 -10.28 8.24
N ILE A 540 33.08 -10.21 8.66
CA ILE A 540 32.49 -9.03 9.30
C ILE A 540 33.24 -8.66 10.59
N GLU A 541 33.60 -9.64 11.42
CA GLU A 541 34.36 -9.38 12.64
C GLU A 541 35.76 -8.86 12.37
N GLN A 542 36.43 -9.40 11.34
CA GLN A 542 37.83 -9.11 11.04
C GLN A 542 38.06 -7.79 10.30
N VAL A 543 37.27 -7.56 9.25
CA VAL A 543 37.48 -6.46 8.32
C VAL A 543 36.29 -5.51 8.18
N LYS A 544 35.20 -5.75 8.89
CA LYS A 544 33.95 -4.97 8.82
C LYS A 544 33.34 -4.95 7.39
N ILE A 545 33.59 -6.00 6.61
CA ILE A 545 33.02 -6.23 5.28
C ILE A 545 32.53 -7.67 5.22
N GLY A 546 31.33 -7.87 4.64
CA GLY A 546 30.77 -9.19 4.46
C GLY A 546 29.36 -9.16 3.90
N GLY A 547 28.68 -10.31 3.99
CA GLY A 547 27.30 -10.46 3.56
C GLY A 547 26.42 -10.94 4.70
N LEU A 548 25.15 -10.58 4.62
CA LEU A 548 24.11 -10.95 5.59
C LEU A 548 22.85 -11.42 4.87
N PRO A 549 22.31 -12.60 5.20
CA PRO A 549 20.97 -13.00 4.80
C PRO A 549 19.95 -11.96 5.26
N PHE A 550 19.03 -11.57 4.39
CA PHE A 550 17.99 -10.62 4.75
C PHE A 550 16.70 -10.90 3.98
N LEU A 551 15.75 -11.53 4.65
CA LEU A 551 14.40 -11.81 4.19
C LEU A 551 13.41 -11.56 5.34
N PRO A 552 12.10 -11.48 5.11
CA PRO A 552 11.10 -11.27 6.16
C PRO A 552 11.26 -12.19 7.37
N ARG A 553 11.62 -13.45 7.14
CA ARG A 553 11.86 -14.48 8.19
C ARG A 553 13.31 -14.66 8.59
N SER A 554 14.22 -13.90 8.01
CA SER A 554 15.66 -13.99 8.23
C SER A 554 16.22 -12.59 8.45
N THR A 555 15.98 -12.03 9.63
CA THR A 555 16.37 -10.65 9.99
C THR A 555 17.27 -10.57 11.22
N GLU A 556 17.49 -11.70 11.91
CA GLU A 556 18.15 -11.72 13.21
C GLU A 556 19.64 -11.34 13.12
N LEU A 557 20.35 -11.79 12.09
CA LEU A 557 21.76 -11.45 11.90
C LEU A 557 21.93 -9.95 11.63
N VAL A 558 21.04 -9.37 10.83
CA VAL A 558 21.07 -7.92 10.55
C VAL A 558 20.70 -7.12 11.79
N ARG A 559 19.67 -7.55 12.55
CA ARG A 559 19.30 -6.91 13.82
C ARG A 559 20.46 -6.90 14.81
N LYS A 560 21.12 -8.05 14.98
CA LYS A 560 22.29 -8.18 15.85
C LYS A 560 23.41 -7.26 15.44
N LEU A 561 23.76 -7.18 14.16
CA LEU A 561 24.79 -6.30 13.66
C LEU A 561 24.45 -4.82 13.89
N ILE A 562 23.23 -4.39 13.62
CA ILE A 562 22.76 -3.02 13.87
C ILE A 562 22.86 -2.67 15.36
N ASP A 563 22.42 -3.56 16.24
CA ASP A 563 22.51 -3.38 17.69
C ASP A 563 23.98 -3.25 18.14
N GLU A 564 24.88 -4.09 17.64
CA GLU A 564 26.31 -4.01 17.93
C GLU A 564 26.91 -2.69 17.46
N ILE A 565 26.61 -2.26 16.24
CA ILE A 565 27.07 -0.99 15.67
C ILE A 565 26.62 0.19 16.55
N ILE A 566 25.34 0.24 16.91
CA ILE A 566 24.76 1.34 17.69
C ILE A 566 25.28 1.32 19.14
N ASN A 567 25.37 0.14 19.74
CA ASN A 567 25.87 -0.03 21.10
C ASN A 567 27.36 0.34 21.22
N ASN A 568 28.17 -0.03 20.23
CA ASN A 568 29.59 0.35 20.19
C ASN A 568 29.78 1.86 20.06
N PHE A 569 28.91 2.56 19.34
CA PHE A 569 29.02 4.01 19.15
C PHE A 569 28.44 4.82 20.32
N PHE A 570 27.26 4.47 20.81
CA PHE A 570 26.55 5.20 21.88
C PHE A 570 26.77 4.62 23.28
N GLY A 571 27.39 3.44 23.41
CA GLY A 571 27.48 2.65 24.63
C GLY A 571 26.24 1.73 24.80
N SER A 572 26.36 0.70 25.63
CA SER A 572 25.24 -0.18 25.96
C SER A 572 24.09 0.57 26.65
N PRO A 573 22.84 0.11 26.51
CA PRO A 573 21.66 0.77 27.09
C PRO A 573 21.74 0.95 28.59
#